data_c748a9e131f699c2e2dd0aa6cd49d7c8
#
_entry.id   c748a9e131f699c2e2dd0aa6cd49d7c8
#
_cell.length_a   1.000
_cell.length_b   1.000
_cell.length_c   1.000
_cell.angle_alpha   90.00
_cell.angle_beta   90.00
_cell.angle_gamma   90.00
#
_symmetry.space_group_name_H-M   'P 1'
#
loop_
_entity.id
_entity.type
_entity.pdbx_description
1 polymer ?
#
loop_
_entity_poly.entity_id
_entity_poly.type
_entity_poly.pdbx_seq_one_letter_code
_entity_poly.pdbx_strand_id
1 'polypeptide(L)'
;IYINREVTTHIVMPENIKMVDISTTKIIGNQCTDNIVRIKPYLENDSISSEGYSENELLGTLTIIGERHIAQYDILYTESPKYASTIYNVSYNETQSYINPEVSMPMAEIARYAWAVYGSRRKFNQIISNKNRNQGTHQQYLFHR
;
A
#
# COMPACT_ATOMS: atom_id res chain seq x y z
N ILE A 1 -2.63 -5.93 -9.68
CA ILE A 1 -2.77 -5.05 -10.86
C ILE A 1 -1.64 -5.37 -11.83
N TYR A 2 -1.99 -5.55 -13.10
CA TYR A 2 -1.00 -5.84 -14.15
C TYR A 2 -0.55 -4.55 -14.82
N ILE A 3 0.75 -4.39 -14.96
CA ILE A 3 1.34 -3.25 -15.65
C ILE A 3 2.23 -3.72 -16.79
N ASN A 4 2.46 -2.83 -17.75
CA ASN A 4 3.22 -3.13 -18.94
C ASN A 4 4.05 -1.90 -19.33
N ARG A 5 5.17 -2.13 -19.99
CA ARG A 5 6.10 -1.04 -20.32
C ARG A 5 5.57 -0.08 -21.40
N GLU A 6 4.60 -0.52 -22.18
CA GLU A 6 4.09 0.30 -23.27
C GLU A 6 2.91 1.16 -22.87
N VAL A 7 2.28 0.87 -21.73
CA VAL A 7 1.15 1.65 -21.26
C VAL A 7 1.38 2.11 -19.84
N THR A 8 0.86 3.27 -19.53
CA THR A 8 0.91 3.77 -18.15
C THR A 8 -0.37 3.38 -17.46
N THR A 9 -0.25 2.87 -16.25
CA THR A 9 -1.41 2.53 -15.44
C THR A 9 -1.73 3.68 -14.50
N HIS A 10 -2.96 4.14 -14.55
CA HIS A 10 -3.46 5.17 -13.66
C HIS A 10 -4.39 4.53 -12.64
N ILE A 11 -4.12 4.75 -11.38
CA ILE A 11 -4.92 4.20 -10.29
C ILE A 11 -5.65 5.36 -9.64
N VAL A 12 -6.97 5.28 -9.66
CA VAL A 12 -7.83 6.37 -9.19
C VAL A 12 -8.42 5.97 -7.84
N MET A 13 -8.06 6.74 -6.83
CA MET A 13 -8.59 6.52 -5.48
C MET A 13 -9.93 7.24 -5.33
N PRO A 14 -10.83 6.71 -4.49
CA PRO A 14 -12.12 7.38 -4.24
C PRO A 14 -12.00 8.56 -3.29
N GLU A 15 -10.80 8.90 -2.87
CA GLU A 15 -10.55 10.03 -1.97
C GLU A 15 -9.15 10.56 -2.23
N ASN A 16 -8.81 11.69 -1.65
CA ASN A 16 -7.50 12.31 -1.86
C ASN A 16 -6.40 11.47 -1.22
N ILE A 17 -5.27 11.43 -1.90
CA ILE A 17 -4.12 10.63 -1.51
C ILE A 17 -3.21 11.45 -0.62
N LYS A 18 -2.78 10.84 0.48
CA LYS A 18 -1.82 11.44 1.40
C LYS A 18 -0.41 10.95 1.14
N MET A 19 -0.27 9.68 0.78
CA MET A 19 1.05 9.09 0.59
C MET A 19 0.96 7.90 -0.34
N VAL A 20 2.03 7.69 -1.09
CA VAL A 20 2.16 6.53 -1.96
C VAL A 20 3.49 5.87 -1.59
N ASP A 21 3.43 4.57 -1.39
CA ASP A 21 4.61 3.78 -1.08
C ASP A 21 4.76 2.66 -2.11
N ILE A 22 5.91 2.60 -2.74
CA ILE A 22 6.24 1.58 -3.72
C ILE A 22 7.39 0.76 -3.14
N SER A 23 7.19 -0.53 -2.98
CA SER A 23 8.12 -1.39 -2.24
C SER A 23 9.39 -1.75 -3.01
N THR A 24 9.51 -1.37 -4.26
CA THR A 24 10.58 -1.86 -5.13
C THR A 24 11.01 -0.79 -6.12
N THR A 25 12.25 -0.92 -6.60
CA THR A 25 12.74 -0.05 -7.67
C THR A 25 12.30 -0.53 -9.06
N LYS A 26 11.63 -1.67 -9.14
CA LYS A 26 11.13 -2.20 -10.42
C LYS A 26 9.89 -1.46 -10.90
N ILE A 27 9.33 -0.61 -10.08
CA ILE A 27 8.14 0.18 -10.41
C ILE A 27 8.49 1.64 -10.23
N ILE A 28 8.21 2.46 -11.23
CA ILE A 28 8.29 3.90 -11.08
C ILE A 28 6.89 4.46 -11.08
N GLY A 29 6.69 5.51 -10.32
CA GLY A 29 5.38 6.14 -10.28
C GLY A 29 5.40 7.42 -9.48
N ASN A 30 4.30 8.13 -9.62
CA ASN A 30 4.12 9.35 -8.87
C ASN A 30 2.63 9.69 -8.81
N GLN A 31 2.29 10.49 -7.83
CA GLN A 31 0.96 11.05 -7.75
C GLN A 31 0.84 12.16 -8.78
N CYS A 32 -0.13 12.08 -9.66
CA CYS A 32 -0.27 13.06 -10.72
C CYS A 32 -1.42 14.06 -10.46
N THR A 33 -2.38 13.71 -9.63
CA THR A 33 -3.41 14.63 -9.14
C THR A 33 -3.73 14.25 -7.70
N ASP A 34 -4.72 14.92 -7.12
CA ASP A 34 -5.08 14.70 -5.72
C ASP A 34 -5.45 13.26 -5.40
N ASN A 35 -6.03 12.57 -6.37
CA ASN A 35 -6.50 11.20 -6.13
C ASN A 35 -6.03 10.18 -7.16
N ILE A 36 -5.05 10.53 -7.99
CA ILE A 36 -4.58 9.62 -9.03
C ILE A 36 -3.08 9.40 -8.91
N VAL A 37 -2.69 8.13 -8.94
CA VAL A 37 -1.30 7.70 -9.01
C VAL A 37 -1.10 7.03 -10.35
N ARG A 38 0.02 7.33 -11.00
CA ARG A 38 0.38 6.60 -12.21
C ARG A 38 1.63 5.78 -11.94
N ILE A 39 1.68 4.60 -12.55
CA ILE A 39 2.82 3.70 -12.41
C ILE A 39 3.18 3.06 -13.73
N LYS A 40 4.45 2.70 -13.85
CA LYS A 40 5.00 1.94 -14.97
C LYS A 40 6.10 1.03 -14.43
N PRO A 41 6.39 -0.08 -15.11
CA PRO A 41 7.58 -0.84 -14.76
C PRO A 41 8.82 -0.04 -15.12
N TYR A 42 9.84 -0.13 -14.30
CA TYR A 42 11.12 0.51 -14.58
C TYR A 42 11.99 -0.46 -15.36
N LEU A 43 12.51 0.01 -16.49
CA LEU A 43 13.43 -0.76 -17.31
C LEU A 43 14.66 0.11 -17.52
N GLU A 44 15.80 -0.46 -17.21
CA GLU A 44 17.04 0.30 -17.16
C GLU A 44 17.48 0.82 -18.50
N ASN A 45 17.16 0.13 -19.56
CA ASN A 45 17.52 0.53 -20.91
C ASN A 45 16.40 0.21 -21.88
N ASP A 46 16.24 1.09 -22.84
CA ASP A 46 15.35 0.83 -23.97
C ASP A 46 15.96 -0.17 -24.96
N SER A 47 17.07 -0.76 -24.63
CA SER A 47 17.72 -1.64 -25.58
C SER A 47 16.95 -2.94 -25.68
N ILE A 48 16.81 -3.33 -26.91
CA ILE A 48 16.03 -4.47 -27.38
C ILE A 48 16.50 -5.81 -26.79
N SER A 49 17.66 -5.83 -26.19
CA SER A 49 18.27 -7.04 -25.67
C SER A 49 18.18 -7.17 -24.18
N SER A 50 17.53 -6.26 -23.50
CA SER A 50 17.46 -6.39 -22.06
C SER A 50 16.41 -7.40 -21.70
N GLU A 51 16.79 -8.23 -20.79
CA GLU A 51 15.93 -9.16 -20.14
C GLU A 51 14.88 -8.36 -19.40
N GLY A 52 13.72 -8.26 -19.98
CA GLY A 52 12.60 -7.64 -19.32
C GLY A 52 12.11 -8.54 -18.20
N TYR A 53 10.99 -8.17 -17.64
CA TYR A 53 10.35 -8.99 -16.64
C TYR A 53 9.58 -10.12 -17.33
N SER A 54 9.37 -11.21 -16.59
CA SER A 54 8.62 -12.35 -17.10
C SER A 54 7.13 -12.11 -16.96
N GLU A 55 6.36 -12.80 -17.77
CA GLU A 55 4.90 -12.75 -17.65
C GLU A 55 4.49 -13.19 -16.26
N ASN A 56 3.59 -12.43 -15.63
CA ASN A 56 3.08 -12.67 -14.28
C ASN A 56 4.13 -12.51 -13.19
N GLU A 57 5.26 -11.91 -13.49
CA GLU A 57 6.26 -11.67 -12.45
C GLU A 57 5.75 -10.64 -11.46
N LEU A 58 5.85 -10.95 -10.17
CA LEU A 58 5.52 -10.02 -9.12
C LEU A 58 6.64 -9.00 -9.00
N LEU A 59 6.36 -7.77 -9.35
CA LEU A 59 7.37 -6.71 -9.30
C LEU A 59 7.52 -6.13 -7.91
N GLY A 60 6.44 -6.05 -7.18
CA GLY A 60 6.42 -5.48 -5.83
C GLY A 60 5.01 -5.11 -5.42
N THR A 61 4.91 -4.33 -4.36
CA THR A 61 3.62 -3.88 -3.86
C THR A 61 3.52 -2.37 -3.93
N LEU A 62 2.31 -1.91 -4.11
CA LEU A 62 1.97 -0.49 -4.10
C LEU A 62 0.98 -0.26 -2.97
N THR A 63 1.29 0.67 -2.08
CA THR A 63 0.39 1.06 -1.01
C THR A 63 0.00 2.52 -1.23
N ILE A 64 -1.29 2.78 -1.24
CA ILE A 64 -1.81 4.13 -1.39
C ILE A 64 -2.58 4.47 -0.13
N ILE A 65 -2.15 5.53 0.53
CA ILE A 65 -2.79 5.98 1.76
C ILE A 65 -3.60 7.22 1.42
N GLY A 66 -4.91 7.11 1.56
CA GLY A 66 -5.81 8.23 1.37
C GLY A 66 -6.09 8.95 2.68
N GLU A 67 -7.12 9.76 2.70
CA GLU A 67 -7.48 10.51 3.90
C GLU A 67 -8.04 9.61 4.98
N ARG A 68 -8.73 8.55 4.62
CA ARG A 68 -9.38 7.66 5.56
C ARG A 68 -9.17 6.18 5.26
N HIS A 69 -8.64 5.86 4.09
CA HIS A 69 -8.54 4.47 3.62
C HIS A 69 -7.18 4.18 3.04
N ILE A 70 -6.76 2.93 3.17
CA ILE A 70 -5.52 2.43 2.60
C ILE A 70 -5.87 1.37 1.59
N ALA A 71 -5.27 1.45 0.42
CA ALA A 71 -5.36 0.43 -0.62
C ALA A 71 -3.97 -0.15 -0.83
N GLN A 72 -3.89 -1.46 -0.99
CA GLN A 72 -2.61 -2.12 -1.23
C GLN A 72 -2.78 -3.17 -2.31
N TYR A 73 -1.87 -3.19 -3.25
CA TYR A 73 -1.94 -4.07 -4.40
C TYR A 73 -0.60 -4.71 -4.70
N ASP A 74 -0.65 -5.96 -5.09
CA ASP A 74 0.47 -6.61 -5.75
C ASP A 74 0.51 -6.12 -7.18
N ILE A 75 1.70 -5.77 -7.64
CA ILE A 75 1.90 -5.27 -9.00
C ILE A 75 2.63 -6.34 -9.77
N LEU A 76 1.98 -6.81 -10.83
CA LEU A 76 2.51 -7.87 -11.67
C LEU A 76 2.78 -7.34 -13.07
N TYR A 77 3.74 -7.96 -13.73
CA TYR A 77 4.09 -7.59 -15.09
C TYR A 77 3.34 -8.44 -16.10
N THR A 78 2.90 -7.83 -17.19
CA THR A 78 2.41 -8.58 -18.33
C THR A 78 3.10 -8.07 -19.60
N GLU A 79 3.46 -8.99 -20.49
CA GLU A 79 4.08 -8.64 -21.74
C GLU A 79 3.09 -8.08 -22.75
N SER A 80 1.82 -8.35 -22.54
CA SER A 80 0.79 -7.88 -23.45
C SER A 80 0.16 -6.60 -22.94
N PRO A 81 0.31 -5.48 -23.67
CA PRO A 81 -0.31 -4.24 -23.22
C PRO A 81 -1.82 -4.33 -23.10
N LYS A 82 -2.40 -5.28 -23.80
CA LYS A 82 -3.85 -5.47 -23.78
C LYS A 82 -4.36 -6.02 -22.44
N TYR A 83 -3.51 -6.70 -21.69
CA TYR A 83 -3.90 -7.21 -20.37
C TYR A 83 -3.49 -6.28 -19.23
N ALA A 84 -2.76 -5.24 -19.53
CA ALA A 84 -2.39 -4.26 -18.52
C ALA A 84 -3.56 -3.33 -18.23
N SER A 85 -3.67 -2.95 -16.98
CA SER A 85 -4.68 -1.96 -16.59
C SER A 85 -4.21 -0.58 -17.01
N THR A 86 -5.02 0.14 -17.75
CA THR A 86 -4.69 1.53 -18.09
C THR A 86 -5.30 2.50 -17.10
N ILE A 87 -6.53 2.19 -16.66
CA ILE A 87 -7.20 2.96 -15.62
C ILE A 87 -7.77 1.94 -14.64
N TYR A 88 -7.37 2.05 -13.40
CA TYR A 88 -7.85 1.17 -12.35
C TYR A 88 -8.56 2.02 -11.30
N ASN A 89 -9.86 1.83 -11.19
CA ASN A 89 -10.66 2.57 -10.22
C ASN A 89 -10.76 1.75 -8.93
N VAL A 90 -10.22 2.30 -7.87
CA VAL A 90 -10.27 1.66 -6.55
C VAL A 90 -11.64 1.90 -5.95
N SER A 91 -12.28 0.85 -5.49
CA SER A 91 -13.54 0.99 -4.76
C SER A 91 -13.27 0.86 -3.26
N TYR A 92 -14.16 1.40 -2.45
CA TYR A 92 -13.95 1.39 -1.01
C TYR A 92 -13.85 -0.02 -0.42
N ASN A 93 -14.52 -0.99 -1.02
CA ASN A 93 -14.45 -2.36 -0.49
C ASN A 93 -13.12 -3.05 -0.77
N GLU A 94 -12.26 -2.46 -1.59
CA GLU A 94 -10.90 -2.95 -1.78
C GLU A 94 -9.93 -2.30 -0.79
N THR A 95 -10.41 -1.38 0.01
CA THR A 95 -9.56 -0.60 0.91
C THR A 95 -9.81 -0.97 2.35
N GLN A 96 -8.93 -0.52 3.19
CA GLN A 96 -9.06 -0.67 4.62
C GLN A 96 -9.20 0.70 5.26
N SER A 97 -10.26 0.87 6.03
CA SER A 97 -10.51 2.14 6.69
C SER A 97 -9.52 2.32 7.85
N TYR A 98 -9.08 3.53 8.05
CA TYR A 98 -8.32 3.88 9.23
C TYR A 98 -8.79 5.25 9.70
N ILE A 99 -8.52 5.56 10.97
CA ILE A 99 -8.86 6.85 11.54
C ILE A 99 -7.56 7.51 11.96
N ASN A 100 -7.39 8.75 11.53
CA ASN A 100 -6.24 9.54 11.96
C ASN A 100 -6.64 10.30 13.22
N PRO A 101 -6.12 9.90 14.39
CA PRO A 101 -6.53 10.51 15.65
C PRO A 101 -6.07 11.95 15.81
N GLU A 102 -5.16 12.41 14.97
CA GLU A 102 -4.67 13.79 15.06
C GLU A 102 -5.60 14.79 14.41
N VAL A 103 -6.60 14.32 13.69
CA VAL A 103 -7.51 15.20 12.96
C VAL A 103 -8.83 15.28 13.69
N SER A 104 -9.12 16.43 14.24
CA SER A 104 -10.42 16.85 14.76
C SER A 104 -11.06 16.00 15.86
N MET A 105 -10.31 15.18 16.57
CA MET A 105 -10.85 14.45 17.72
C MET A 105 -10.60 15.20 19.02
N PRO A 106 -11.62 15.32 19.88
CA PRO A 106 -11.39 15.80 21.24
C PRO A 106 -10.41 14.88 21.97
N MET A 107 -9.70 15.46 22.94
CA MET A 107 -8.65 14.74 23.66
C MET A 107 -9.16 13.44 24.30
N ALA A 108 -10.37 13.49 24.86
CA ALA A 108 -10.94 12.31 25.50
C ALA A 108 -11.21 11.19 24.49
N GLU A 109 -11.59 11.56 23.27
CA GLU A 109 -11.82 10.57 22.24
C GLU A 109 -10.52 10.04 21.65
N ILE A 110 -9.53 10.89 21.55
CA ILE A 110 -8.20 10.45 21.12
C ILE A 110 -7.68 9.40 22.09
N ALA A 111 -7.81 9.66 23.37
CA ALA A 111 -7.36 8.72 24.40
C ALA A 111 -8.11 7.40 24.29
N ARG A 112 -9.41 7.46 24.07
CA ARG A 112 -10.23 6.26 23.95
C ARG A 112 -9.88 5.46 22.69
N TYR A 113 -9.67 6.18 21.60
CA TYR A 113 -9.27 5.55 20.35
C TYR A 113 -7.90 4.90 20.47
N ALA A 114 -6.95 5.61 21.05
CA ALA A 114 -5.60 5.08 21.25
C ALA A 114 -5.64 3.83 22.09
N TRP A 115 -6.47 3.82 23.13
CA TRP A 115 -6.61 2.66 24.00
C TRP A 115 -7.19 1.47 23.26
N ALA A 116 -8.23 1.70 22.47
CA ALA A 116 -8.86 0.65 21.70
C ALA A 116 -7.92 0.05 20.64
N VAL A 117 -7.21 0.91 19.94
CA VAL A 117 -6.25 0.47 18.93
C VAL A 117 -5.11 -0.30 19.57
N TYR A 118 -4.60 0.20 20.68
CA TYR A 118 -3.53 -0.46 21.38
C TYR A 118 -3.98 -1.82 21.92
N GLY A 119 -5.18 -1.88 22.45
CA GLY A 119 -5.74 -3.13 22.94
C GLY A 119 -5.90 -4.17 21.84
N SER A 120 -6.42 -3.74 20.69
CA SER A 120 -6.56 -4.62 19.54
C SER A 120 -5.21 -5.09 19.03
N ARG A 121 -4.27 -4.18 18.92
CA ARG A 121 -2.94 -4.51 18.49
C ARG A 121 -2.26 -5.46 19.46
N ARG A 122 -2.53 -5.28 20.73
CA ARG A 122 -1.97 -6.13 21.74
C ARG A 122 -2.50 -7.55 21.63
N LYS A 123 -3.78 -7.71 21.39
CA LYS A 123 -4.34 -9.02 21.14
C LYS A 123 -3.74 -9.64 19.90
N PHE A 124 -3.65 -8.86 18.85
CA PHE A 124 -3.07 -9.31 17.60
C PHE A 124 -1.62 -9.69 17.82
N ASN A 125 -0.87 -8.85 18.49
CA ASN A 125 0.53 -9.13 18.80
C ASN A 125 0.69 -10.26 19.77
N GLN A 126 -0.26 -10.51 20.62
CA GLN A 126 -0.28 -11.67 21.44
C GLN A 126 -0.48 -12.93 20.65
N ILE A 127 -1.30 -12.86 19.63
CA ILE A 127 -1.48 -13.96 18.71
C ILE A 127 -0.25 -14.12 17.87
N ILE A 128 0.29 -13.02 17.36
CA ILE A 128 1.52 -13.02 16.59
C ILE A 128 2.69 -13.28 17.48
N SER A 129 2.77 -12.75 18.65
CA SER A 129 3.88 -12.93 19.52
C SER A 129 3.75 -14.08 20.42
N ASN A 130 2.67 -14.68 20.53
CA ASN A 130 2.64 -16.02 20.97
C ASN A 130 3.09 -16.89 19.88
N LYS A 131 3.21 -16.35 18.74
CA LYS A 131 3.82 -16.96 17.65
C LYS A 131 5.21 -16.52 17.59
N ASN A 132 5.40 -15.31 17.63
CA ASN A 132 6.69 -14.81 17.60
C ASN A 132 7.07 -14.23 18.84
N ARG A 133 6.48 -14.51 19.93
CA ARG A 133 6.73 -13.78 20.96
C ARG A 133 7.85 -13.88 21.58
N ASN A 134 7.77 -13.77 21.34
CA ASN A 134 8.13 -13.39 21.79
C ASN A 134 8.78 -12.48 21.54
N GLN A 135 8.75 -12.02 20.95
CA GLN A 135 9.20 -11.07 20.77
C GLN A 135 8.94 -10.15 21.46
N GLY A 136 8.72 -10.26 21.90
CA GLY A 136 8.62 -9.47 22.55
C GLY A 136 8.62 -8.75 23.12
N THR A 137 8.62 -8.74 23.38
CA THR A 137 8.46 -8.09 24.13
C THR A 137 8.62 -7.00 24.00
N HIS A 138 8.93 -6.76 23.67
CA HIS A 138 9.09 -5.81 23.66
C HIS A 138 8.27 -5.08 23.48
N GLN A 139 7.96 -5.30 23.12
CA GLN A 139 7.29 -4.67 23.07
C GLN A 139 6.63 -4.37 23.94
N GLN A 140 6.77 -4.76 24.49
CA GLN A 140 6.37 -4.58 25.39
C GLN A 140 6.69 -3.71 25.86
N TYR A 141 7.15 -3.58 25.63
CA TYR A 141 7.35 -2.83 26.09
C TYR A 141 6.98 -1.90 25.80
N LEU A 142 7.02 -1.86 25.23
CA LEU A 142 6.56 -1.11 24.89
C LEU A 142 5.53 -0.91 25.30
N PHE A 143 5.19 -1.53 25.70
CA PHE A 143 4.28 -1.54 26.13
C PHE A 143 4.06 -1.98 27.16
N HIS A 144 4.53 -2.43 27.60
CA HIS A 144 4.37 -2.87 28.54
C HIS A 144 4.93 -2.77 29.30
N ARG A 145 5.36 -2.73 29.32
CA ARG A 145 5.86 -2.88 30.07
C ARG A 145 5.96 -2.30 30.58
#